data_a400be8f0397c3d6fa694cbde69cdd8e
#
_entry.id   a400be8f0397c3d6fa694cbde69cdd8e
#
_cell.length_a   1.000
_cell.length_b   1.000
_cell.length_c   1.000
_cell.angle_alpha   90.00
_cell.angle_beta   90.00
_cell.angle_gamma   90.00
#
_symmetry.space_group_name_H-M   'P 1'
#
loop_
_entity.id
_entity.type
_entity.pdbx_description
1 polymer ?
#
loop_
_entity_poly.entity_id
_entity_poly.type
_entity_poly.pdbx_seq_one_letter_code
_entity_poly.pdbx_strand_id
1 'polypeptide(L)'
;MSSDATVKTEIQGALGIIALSGDISGTADETIRSAYDYIAKAGAKKILLRFGQGCYINSAGIAVLILIVSDAKKSKQKVGAVGLTAHFKKIFDMIGLTDYITVFDSEDEAKKKL
;
A
#
# COMPACT_ATOMS: atom_id res chain seq x y z
N MET A 1 10.33 -9.66 -20.87
CA MET A 1 10.69 -8.44 -20.11
C MET A 1 10.01 -8.45 -18.77
N SER A 2 10.77 -8.22 -17.72
CA SER A 2 10.17 -8.05 -16.41
C SER A 2 9.45 -6.71 -16.33
N SER A 3 8.31 -6.70 -15.69
CA SER A 3 7.55 -5.48 -15.44
C SER A 3 8.05 -4.84 -14.15
N ASP A 4 8.84 -3.78 -14.26
CA ASP A 4 9.31 -3.07 -13.09
C ASP A 4 8.13 -2.42 -12.34
N ALA A 5 8.30 -2.28 -11.04
CA ALA A 5 7.30 -1.62 -10.21
C ALA A 5 7.14 -0.15 -10.62
N THR A 6 5.91 0.29 -10.73
CA THR A 6 5.58 1.71 -10.89
C THR A 6 4.91 2.18 -9.61
N VAL A 7 5.40 3.26 -9.05
CA VAL A 7 4.87 3.82 -7.80
C VAL A 7 4.51 5.28 -8.04
N LYS A 8 3.26 5.62 -7.79
CA LYS A 8 2.77 6.99 -7.92
C LYS A 8 2.04 7.40 -6.65
N THR A 9 2.02 8.69 -6.38
CA THR A 9 1.34 9.22 -5.20
C THR A 9 0.24 10.19 -5.60
N GLU A 10 -0.83 10.21 -4.79
CA GLU A 10 -1.88 11.23 -4.88
C GLU A 10 -2.17 11.70 -3.47
N ILE A 11 -2.53 12.97 -3.34
CA ILE A 11 -2.91 13.56 -2.06
C ILE A 11 -4.29 14.16 -2.21
N GLN A 12 -5.22 13.71 -1.36
CA GLN A 12 -6.61 14.20 -1.33
C GLN A 12 -6.93 14.56 0.12
N GLY A 13 -6.68 15.82 0.49
CA GLY A 13 -6.86 16.25 1.87
C GLY A 13 -5.94 15.47 2.81
N ALA A 14 -6.50 14.80 3.80
CA ALA A 14 -5.74 13.99 4.76
C ALA A 14 -5.45 12.57 4.25
N LEU A 15 -5.91 12.22 3.05
CA LEU A 15 -5.70 10.91 2.45
C LEU A 15 -4.52 10.96 1.50
N GLY A 16 -3.52 10.11 1.75
CA GLY A 16 -2.41 9.88 0.82
C GLY A 16 -2.60 8.55 0.14
N ILE A 17 -2.50 8.52 -1.18
CA ILE A 17 -2.64 7.30 -1.96
C ILE A 17 -1.29 6.94 -2.56
N ILE A 18 -0.89 5.69 -2.38
CA ILE A 18 0.29 5.11 -3.03
C ILE A 18 -0.22 4.10 -4.05
N ALA A 19 -0.10 4.44 -5.33
CA ALA A 19 -0.52 3.57 -6.41
C ALA A 19 0.66 2.70 -6.83
N LEU A 20 0.45 1.39 -6.78
CA LEU A 20 1.48 0.39 -7.04
C LEU A 20 1.06 -0.47 -8.23
N SER A 21 1.95 -0.71 -9.16
CA SER A 21 1.69 -1.61 -10.29
C SER A 21 2.98 -2.30 -10.71
N GLY A 22 2.84 -3.36 -11.54
CA GLY A 22 3.97 -4.16 -11.97
C GLY A 22 4.42 -5.14 -10.88
N ASP A 23 5.69 -5.50 -10.91
CA ASP A 23 6.25 -6.48 -9.99
C ASP A 23 6.88 -5.78 -8.78
N ILE A 24 6.24 -5.88 -7.64
CA ILE A 24 6.70 -5.27 -6.40
C ILE A 24 7.70 -6.23 -5.74
N SER A 25 8.96 -5.84 -5.76
CA SER A 25 10.06 -6.63 -5.21
C SER A 25 10.90 -5.78 -4.27
N GLY A 26 11.98 -6.37 -3.75
CA GLY A 26 12.91 -5.62 -2.89
C GLY A 26 13.55 -4.42 -3.58
N THR A 27 13.64 -4.43 -4.93
CA THR A 27 14.19 -3.29 -5.68
C THR A 27 13.29 -2.07 -5.64
N ALA A 28 12.01 -2.23 -5.27
CA ALA A 28 11.07 -1.13 -5.12
C ALA A 28 11.10 -0.48 -3.73
N ASP A 29 11.94 -0.97 -2.81
CA ASP A 29 12.00 -0.50 -1.43
C ASP A 29 12.17 1.01 -1.35
N GLU A 30 13.22 1.54 -1.96
CA GLU A 30 13.52 2.96 -1.89
C GLU A 30 12.41 3.81 -2.49
N THR A 31 11.85 3.39 -3.63
CA THR A 31 10.79 4.11 -4.31
C THR A 31 9.51 4.14 -3.46
N ILE A 32 9.14 3.01 -2.87
CA ILE A 32 7.96 2.93 -2.02
C ILE A 32 8.14 3.74 -0.74
N ARG A 33 9.32 3.66 -0.12
CA ARG A 33 9.62 4.46 1.07
C ARG A 33 9.57 5.95 0.78
N SER A 34 10.14 6.37 -0.36
CA SER A 34 10.09 7.78 -0.77
C SER A 34 8.65 8.24 -0.99
N ALA A 35 7.81 7.39 -1.57
CA ALA A 35 6.40 7.70 -1.77
C ALA A 35 5.68 7.87 -0.42
N TYR A 36 5.93 6.96 0.50
CA TYR A 36 5.35 7.05 1.85
C TYR A 36 5.80 8.34 2.55
N ASP A 37 7.10 8.63 2.53
CA ASP A 37 7.65 9.82 3.18
C ASP A 37 7.03 11.09 2.59
N TYR A 38 6.85 11.11 1.28
CA TYR A 38 6.25 12.27 0.60
C TYR A 38 4.83 12.53 1.10
N ILE A 39 3.98 11.53 1.15
CA ILE A 39 2.59 11.71 1.59
C ILE A 39 2.51 11.96 3.10
N ALA A 40 3.40 11.35 3.89
CA ALA A 40 3.44 11.56 5.34
C ALA A 40 3.84 13.02 5.66
N LYS A 41 4.82 13.56 4.96
CA LYS A 41 5.25 14.95 5.13
C LYS A 41 4.18 15.94 4.68
N ALA A 42 3.33 15.53 3.74
CA ALA A 42 2.21 16.35 3.30
C ALA A 42 1.05 16.34 4.30
N GLY A 43 1.18 15.58 5.40
CA GLY A 43 0.19 15.57 6.47
C GLY A 43 -0.84 14.47 6.38
N ALA A 44 -0.61 13.42 5.59
CA ALA A 44 -1.56 12.33 5.46
C ALA A 44 -1.83 11.66 6.81
N LYS A 45 -3.11 11.51 7.14
CA LYS A 45 -3.58 10.77 8.31
C LYS A 45 -4.12 9.40 7.94
N LYS A 46 -4.37 9.18 6.66
CA LYS A 46 -4.87 7.95 6.09
C LYS A 46 -4.04 7.62 4.88
N ILE A 47 -3.67 6.36 4.74
CA ILE A 47 -2.86 5.87 3.63
C ILE A 47 -3.67 4.81 2.90
N LEU A 48 -3.83 4.97 1.60
CA LEU A 48 -4.47 3.97 0.77
C LEU A 48 -3.45 3.38 -0.20
N LEU A 49 -3.23 2.09 -0.10
CA LEU A 49 -2.40 1.35 -1.03
C LEU A 49 -3.30 0.88 -2.18
N ARG A 50 -3.10 1.43 -3.35
CA ARG A 50 -3.88 1.10 -4.54
C ARG A 50 -3.04 0.17 -5.41
N PHE A 51 -3.43 -1.09 -5.50
CA PHE A 51 -2.73 -2.08 -6.31
C PHE A 51 -3.35 -2.12 -7.71
N GLY A 52 -2.53 -1.93 -8.72
CA GLY A 52 -2.99 -1.98 -10.10
C GLY A 52 -3.31 -3.40 -10.54
N GLN A 53 -4.07 -3.51 -11.62
CA GLN A 53 -4.44 -4.81 -12.19
C GLN A 53 -3.16 -5.56 -12.60
N GLY A 54 -3.07 -6.84 -12.23
CA GLY A 54 -1.92 -7.66 -12.54
C GLY A 54 -0.69 -7.40 -11.69
N CYS A 55 -0.81 -6.57 -10.66
CA CYS A 55 0.30 -6.30 -9.75
C CYS A 55 0.70 -7.58 -9.02
N TYR A 56 1.99 -7.89 -9.04
CA TYR A 56 2.54 -9.06 -8.37
C TYR A 56 3.49 -8.60 -7.26
N ILE A 57 3.43 -9.25 -6.11
CA ILE A 57 4.24 -8.89 -4.96
C ILE A 57 5.01 -10.13 -4.51
N ASN A 58 6.34 -10.09 -4.58
CA ASN A 58 7.14 -11.19 -4.06
C ASN A 58 7.39 -11.01 -2.56
N SER A 59 8.06 -11.97 -1.93
CA SER A 59 8.26 -11.93 -0.49
C SER A 59 9.08 -10.71 -0.03
N ALA A 60 10.05 -10.27 -0.83
CA ALA A 60 10.81 -9.05 -0.50
C ALA A 60 9.93 -7.80 -0.62
N GLY A 61 9.02 -7.77 -1.61
CA GLY A 61 8.04 -6.69 -1.74
C GLY A 61 7.07 -6.65 -0.57
N ILE A 62 6.62 -7.82 -0.11
CA ILE A 62 5.77 -7.92 1.08
C ILE A 62 6.49 -7.36 2.30
N ALA A 63 7.78 -7.66 2.46
CA ALA A 63 8.57 -7.13 3.56
C ALA A 63 8.62 -5.59 3.54
N VAL A 64 8.74 -5.00 2.36
CA VAL A 64 8.70 -3.54 2.20
C VAL A 64 7.36 -2.98 2.66
N LEU A 65 6.26 -3.61 2.26
CA LEU A 65 4.93 -3.17 2.65
C LEU A 65 4.71 -3.30 4.17
N ILE A 66 5.24 -4.36 4.78
CA ILE A 66 5.17 -4.52 6.23
C ILE A 66 5.86 -3.37 6.95
N LEU A 67 7.03 -2.94 6.46
CA LEU A 67 7.74 -1.81 7.05
C LEU A 67 6.94 -0.51 6.93
N ILE A 68 6.32 -0.26 5.79
CA ILE A 68 5.48 0.92 5.57
C ILE A 68 4.28 0.90 6.52
N VAL A 69 3.61 -0.24 6.65
CA VAL A 69 2.48 -0.38 7.56
C VAL A 69 2.90 -0.18 9.01
N SER A 70 4.08 -0.70 9.38
CA SER A 70 4.63 -0.51 10.71
C SER A 70 4.89 0.96 11.02
N ASP A 71 5.49 1.69 10.08
CA ASP A 71 5.75 3.12 10.24
C ASP A 71 4.45 3.91 10.32
N ALA A 72 3.46 3.55 9.52
CA ALA A 72 2.15 4.20 9.55
C ALA A 72 1.47 3.99 10.91
N LYS A 73 1.58 2.79 11.47
CA LYS A 73 1.03 2.50 12.80
C LYS A 73 1.69 3.36 13.87
N LYS A 74 3.01 3.50 13.82
CA LYS A 74 3.75 4.35 14.77
C LYS A 74 3.33 5.80 14.67
N SER A 75 2.99 6.25 13.49
CA SER A 75 2.53 7.62 13.23
C SER A 75 1.02 7.79 13.40
N LYS A 76 0.33 6.76 13.87
CA LYS A 76 -1.11 6.74 14.10
C LYS A 76 -1.92 7.04 12.84
N GLN A 77 -1.42 6.58 11.71
CA GLN A 77 -2.11 6.68 10.43
C GLN A 77 -2.93 5.41 10.18
N LYS A 78 -4.09 5.56 9.57
CA LYS A 78 -4.90 4.42 9.15
C LYS A 78 -4.45 3.98 7.76
N VAL A 79 -4.38 2.67 7.54
CA VAL A 79 -3.95 2.12 6.26
C VAL A 79 -5.04 1.23 5.68
N GLY A 80 -5.36 1.46 4.42
CA GLY A 80 -6.27 0.60 3.66
C GLY A 80 -5.60 0.13 2.39
N ALA A 81 -6.18 -0.88 1.77
CA ALA A 81 -5.71 -1.42 0.50
C ALA A 81 -6.88 -1.72 -0.41
N VAL A 82 -6.71 -1.43 -1.70
CA VAL A 82 -7.68 -1.79 -2.75
C VAL A 82 -6.94 -2.42 -3.92
N GLY A 83 -7.65 -3.21 -4.69
CA GLY A 83 -7.10 -3.81 -5.91
C GLY A 83 -6.33 -5.10 -5.69
N LEU A 84 -6.29 -5.63 -4.47
CA LEU A 84 -5.65 -6.90 -4.22
C LEU A 84 -6.42 -8.04 -4.86
N THR A 85 -5.68 -8.98 -5.49
CA THR A 85 -6.28 -10.23 -5.95
C THR A 85 -6.69 -11.09 -4.74
N ALA A 86 -7.57 -12.08 -4.97
CA ALA A 86 -7.94 -13.02 -3.93
C ALA A 86 -6.70 -13.73 -3.33
N HIS A 87 -5.71 -14.02 -4.19
CA HIS A 87 -4.46 -14.64 -3.78
C HIS A 87 -3.71 -13.76 -2.76
N PHE A 88 -3.55 -12.47 -3.06
CA PHE A 88 -2.82 -11.58 -2.15
C PHE A 88 -3.64 -11.20 -0.92
N LYS A 89 -4.97 -11.12 -1.03
CA LYS A 89 -5.81 -10.96 0.14
C LYS A 89 -5.58 -12.08 1.14
N LYS A 90 -5.50 -13.31 0.64
CA LYS A 90 -5.26 -14.48 1.47
C LYS A 90 -3.87 -14.45 2.10
N ILE A 91 -2.84 -14.08 1.33
CA ILE A 91 -1.48 -13.96 1.85
C ILE A 91 -1.41 -12.91 2.97
N PHE A 92 -2.01 -11.75 2.74
CA PHE A 92 -2.02 -10.67 3.74
C PHE A 92 -2.70 -11.12 5.03
N ASP A 93 -3.78 -11.88 4.90
CA ASP A 93 -4.48 -12.42 6.06
C ASP A 93 -3.63 -13.45 6.81
N MET A 94 -2.99 -14.35 6.08
CA MET A 94 -2.16 -15.42 6.66
C MET A 94 -0.96 -14.87 7.44
N ILE A 95 -0.38 -13.77 7.01
CA ILE A 95 0.77 -13.16 7.69
C ILE A 95 0.35 -12.15 8.77
N GLY A 96 -0.95 -11.97 8.99
CA GLY A 96 -1.46 -11.07 10.02
C GLY A 96 -1.47 -9.60 9.64
N LEU A 97 -1.21 -9.27 8.37
CA LEU A 97 -1.17 -7.89 7.94
C LEU A 97 -2.55 -7.23 7.98
N THR A 98 -3.61 -8.02 7.82
CA THR A 98 -4.99 -7.52 7.89
C THR A 98 -5.41 -7.09 9.30
N ASP A 99 -4.60 -7.36 10.31
CA ASP A 99 -4.81 -6.80 11.65
C ASP A 99 -4.48 -5.31 11.69
N TYR A 100 -3.69 -4.82 10.74
CA TYR A 100 -3.20 -3.45 10.71
C TYR A 100 -3.72 -2.64 9.52
N ILE A 101 -4.18 -3.31 8.48
CA ILE A 101 -4.75 -2.66 7.30
C ILE A 101 -6.15 -3.20 7.04
N THR A 102 -7.00 -2.37 6.43
CA THR A 102 -8.32 -2.79 6.00
C THR A 102 -8.30 -2.97 4.49
N VAL A 103 -8.71 -4.15 4.01
CA VAL A 103 -8.82 -4.42 2.59
C VAL A 103 -10.22 -4.07 2.12
N PHE A 104 -10.31 -3.19 1.13
CA PHE A 104 -11.58 -2.74 0.58
C PHE A 104 -11.81 -3.31 -0.82
N ASP A 105 -13.06 -3.46 -1.20
CA ASP A 105 -13.43 -3.97 -2.52
C ASP A 105 -13.37 -2.88 -3.60
N SER A 106 -13.47 -1.62 -3.21
CA SER A 106 -13.39 -0.50 -4.14
C SER A 106 -12.74 0.70 -3.48
N GLU A 107 -12.21 1.59 -4.30
CA GLU A 107 -11.61 2.84 -3.82
C GLU A 107 -12.66 3.75 -3.19
N ASP A 108 -13.87 3.77 -3.75
CA ASP A 108 -14.97 4.56 -3.18
C ASP A 108 -15.29 4.12 -1.76
N GLU A 109 -15.33 2.81 -1.54
CA GLU A 109 -15.56 2.25 -0.21
C GLU A 109 -14.43 2.65 0.75
N ALA A 110 -13.18 2.56 0.27
CA ALA A 110 -12.03 2.93 1.08
C ALA A 110 -12.09 4.40 1.50
N LYS A 111 -12.45 5.29 0.58
CA LYS A 111 -12.55 6.72 0.87
C LYS A 111 -13.64 7.04 1.88
N LYS A 112 -14.70 6.25 1.90
CA LYS A 112 -15.81 6.45 2.83
C LYS A 112 -15.53 5.90 4.22
N LYS A 113 -14.82 4.77 4.30
CA LYS A 113 -14.69 4.00 5.54
C LYS A 113 -13.34 4.11 6.23
N LEU A 114 -12.32 4.51 5.51
CA LEU A 114 -10.97 4.58 6.06
C LEU A 114 -10.79 5.73 7.06
#